data_be704a453cad6d8e38d99d1580f21d1d
#
_entry.id   be704a453cad6d8e38d99d1580f21d1d
#
_cell.length_a   1.000
_cell.length_b   1.000
_cell.length_c   1.000
_cell.angle_alpha   90.00
_cell.angle_beta   90.00
_cell.angle_gamma   90.00
#
_symmetry.space_group_name_H-M   'P 1'
#
loop_
_entity.id
_entity.type
_entity.pdbx_description
1 polymer ?
#
loop_
_entity_poly.entity_id
_entity_poly.type
_entity_poly.pdbx_seq_one_letter_code
_entity_poly.pdbx_strand_id
1 'polypeptide(L)'
;MGGGNNKLRYKGGELIGVTSDLIPKILDCYSKLWKFNYELYQQRETKLNEEAHFLSVIYHHLDFDESLANKYIKRMWTAVKCDNVVPGDENLALWHLPAEKKYAFETMFTFLQKDCSKAQYNHYLRGLLHIPGNKTIRKLRKTMIRIQEKIREKV
;
A
#
# COMPACT_ATOMS: atom_id res chain seq x y z
N MET A 1 -30.57 8.68 13.43
CA MET A 1 -29.17 8.73 13.85
C MET A 1 -28.54 7.41 13.46
N GLY A 2 -27.86 7.35 12.31
CA GLY A 2 -27.22 6.13 11.81
C GLY A 2 -25.94 5.87 12.59
N GLY A 3 -25.89 4.78 13.34
CA GLY A 3 -24.68 4.29 13.98
C GLY A 3 -23.69 3.81 12.93
N GLY A 4 -22.95 4.72 12.30
CA GLY A 4 -21.82 4.40 11.47
C GLY A 4 -20.78 3.67 12.33
N ASN A 5 -20.29 2.56 11.79
CA ASN A 5 -19.24 1.75 12.43
C ASN A 5 -17.96 2.61 12.50
N ASN A 6 -17.79 3.36 13.58
CA ASN A 6 -16.77 4.41 13.80
C ASN A 6 -15.38 3.78 14.07
N LYS A 7 -15.07 2.69 13.37
CA LYS A 7 -13.81 1.99 13.52
C LYS A 7 -12.73 2.72 12.73
N LEU A 8 -11.71 3.19 13.44
CA LEU A 8 -10.50 3.72 12.81
C LEU A 8 -9.91 2.71 11.82
N ARG A 9 -9.68 3.14 10.59
CA ARG A 9 -9.06 2.32 9.54
C ARG A 9 -7.64 2.80 9.29
N TYR A 10 -6.72 1.87 9.19
CA TYR A 10 -5.34 2.17 8.81
C TYR A 10 -5.28 2.71 7.38
N LYS A 11 -4.57 3.82 7.19
CA LYS A 11 -4.32 4.47 5.91
C LYS A 11 -2.82 4.47 5.62
N GLY A 12 -2.43 4.05 4.43
CA GLY A 12 -1.05 4.23 4.00
C GLY A 12 -0.72 5.71 3.74
N GLY A 13 0.57 6.06 3.86
CA GLY A 13 1.09 7.40 3.58
C GLY A 13 1.69 7.56 2.19
N GLU A 14 1.43 6.64 1.27
CA GLU A 14 2.10 6.57 -0.04
C GLU A 14 1.74 7.72 -0.99
N LEU A 15 0.52 8.21 -0.88
CA LEU A 15 0.02 9.32 -1.68
C LEU A 15 -1.03 10.10 -0.89
N ILE A 16 -0.81 11.39 -0.75
CA ILE A 16 -1.75 12.33 -0.15
C ILE A 16 -2.09 13.37 -1.22
N GLY A 17 -3.37 13.47 -1.56
CA GLY A 17 -3.89 14.52 -2.42
C GLY A 17 -4.93 15.31 -1.65
N VAL A 18 -4.70 16.62 -1.47
CA VAL A 18 -5.63 17.52 -0.79
C VAL A 18 -5.67 18.86 -1.51
N THR A 19 -6.78 19.55 -1.39
CA THR A 19 -6.89 20.94 -1.84
C THR A 19 -6.21 21.89 -0.85
N SER A 20 -5.75 23.05 -1.32
CA SER A 20 -4.98 23.99 -0.51
C SER A 20 -5.73 24.52 0.73
N ASP A 21 -7.04 24.59 0.66
CA ASP A 21 -7.93 25.02 1.77
C ASP A 21 -8.00 24.00 2.91
N LEU A 22 -7.70 22.74 2.64
CA LEU A 22 -7.65 21.67 3.65
C LEU A 22 -6.31 21.61 4.40
N ILE A 23 -5.24 22.14 3.83
CA ILE A 23 -3.90 22.09 4.43
C ILE A 23 -3.90 22.69 5.85
N PRO A 24 -4.49 23.88 6.12
CA PRO A 24 -4.52 24.43 7.47
C PRO A 24 -5.24 23.52 8.48
N LYS A 25 -6.32 22.87 8.06
CA LYS A 25 -7.08 21.93 8.92
C LYS A 25 -6.26 20.69 9.26
N ILE A 26 -5.54 20.16 8.28
CA ILE A 26 -4.65 19.00 8.47
C ILE A 26 -3.52 19.36 9.43
N LEU A 27 -2.88 20.52 9.25
CA LEU A 27 -1.81 21.01 10.11
C LEU A 27 -2.26 21.24 11.56
N ASP A 28 -3.45 21.80 11.76
CA ASP A 28 -4.03 21.96 13.10
C ASP A 28 -4.26 20.60 13.78
N CYS A 29 -4.90 19.66 13.07
CA CYS A 29 -5.10 18.30 13.58
C CYS A 29 -3.77 17.62 13.87
N TYR A 30 -2.79 17.73 12.97
CA TYR A 30 -1.46 17.14 13.14
C TYR A 30 -0.77 17.72 14.38
N SER A 31 -0.79 19.03 14.57
CA SER A 31 -0.14 19.69 15.69
C SER A 31 -0.71 19.25 17.04
N LYS A 32 -2.04 19.14 17.13
CA LYS A 32 -2.73 18.65 18.34
C LYS A 32 -2.38 17.17 18.61
N LEU A 33 -2.45 16.37 17.59
CA LEU A 33 -2.15 14.92 17.69
C LEU A 33 -0.68 14.68 18.04
N TRP A 34 0.23 15.48 17.47
CA TRP A 34 1.66 15.40 17.78
C TRP A 34 1.93 15.72 19.25
N LYS A 35 1.34 16.80 19.78
CA LYS A 35 1.47 17.17 21.19
C LYS A 35 0.99 16.05 22.11
N PHE A 36 -0.21 15.52 21.85
CA PHE A 36 -0.77 14.39 22.60
C PHE A 36 0.15 13.15 22.53
N ASN A 37 0.61 12.81 21.34
CA ASN A 37 1.51 11.66 21.14
C ASN A 37 2.86 11.83 21.87
N TYR A 38 3.36 13.06 21.94
CA TYR A 38 4.57 13.38 22.70
C TYR A 38 4.36 13.24 24.20
N GLU A 39 3.21 13.63 24.74
CA GLU A 39 2.84 13.41 26.14
C GLU A 39 2.80 11.92 26.48
N LEU A 40 2.18 11.09 25.63
CA LEU A 40 2.21 9.62 25.77
C LEU A 40 3.64 9.06 25.76
N TYR A 41 4.49 9.59 24.88
CA TYR A 41 5.91 9.20 24.82
C TYR A 41 6.63 9.48 26.16
N GLN A 42 6.42 10.67 26.73
CA GLN A 42 7.03 11.04 28.02
C GLN A 42 6.53 10.16 29.18
N GLN A 43 5.26 9.74 29.12
CA GLN A 43 4.64 8.86 30.13
C GLN A 43 4.96 7.37 29.91
N ARG A 44 5.73 7.02 28.87
CA ARG A 44 6.05 5.65 28.43
C ARG A 44 4.81 4.83 28.05
N GLU A 45 3.74 5.49 27.67
CA GLU A 45 2.50 4.87 27.19
C GLU A 45 2.59 4.48 25.71
N THR A 46 1.59 3.69 25.27
CA THR A 46 1.46 3.33 23.86
C THR A 46 1.22 4.58 23.00
N LYS A 47 2.03 4.76 21.99
CA LYS A 47 2.04 5.93 21.11
C LYS A 47 1.98 5.54 19.63
N LEU A 48 1.67 6.52 18.79
CA LEU A 48 1.77 6.40 17.34
C LEU A 48 3.26 6.45 16.93
N ASN A 49 3.71 5.47 16.16
CA ASN A 49 5.13 5.33 15.80
C ASN A 49 5.43 5.62 14.32
N GLU A 50 4.40 5.74 13.49
CA GLU A 50 4.53 5.88 12.03
C GLU A 50 3.65 7.03 11.53
N GLU A 51 4.07 7.69 10.45
CA GLU A 51 3.29 8.75 9.79
C GLU A 51 1.90 8.24 9.35
N ALA A 52 1.82 6.99 8.92
CA ALA A 52 0.56 6.38 8.52
C ALA A 52 -0.47 6.28 9.67
N HIS A 53 -0.02 6.14 10.92
CA HIS A 53 -0.90 6.18 12.08
C HIS A 53 -1.48 7.58 12.28
N PHE A 54 -0.63 8.64 12.19
CA PHE A 54 -1.08 10.02 12.28
C PHE A 54 -2.09 10.35 11.18
N LEU A 55 -1.77 10.00 9.94
CA LEU A 55 -2.66 10.22 8.80
C LEU A 55 -3.99 9.49 8.95
N SER A 56 -3.97 8.26 9.49
CA SER A 56 -5.20 7.49 9.72
C SER A 56 -6.13 8.19 10.69
N VAL A 57 -5.60 8.75 11.78
CA VAL A 57 -6.37 9.50 12.77
C VAL A 57 -6.90 10.81 12.17
N ILE A 58 -6.06 11.55 11.45
CA ILE A 58 -6.43 12.83 10.81
C ILE A 58 -7.54 12.61 9.77
N TYR A 59 -7.39 11.61 8.89
CA TYR A 59 -8.38 11.31 7.86
C TYR A 59 -9.71 10.86 8.45
N HIS A 60 -9.66 10.08 9.52
CA HIS A 60 -10.86 9.68 10.24
C HIS A 60 -11.56 10.91 10.87
N HIS A 61 -10.79 11.81 11.49
CA HIS A 61 -11.33 13.02 12.13
C HIS A 61 -11.91 14.01 11.12
N LEU A 62 -11.31 14.13 9.95
CA LEU A 62 -11.74 15.04 8.89
C LEU A 62 -12.73 14.41 7.90
N ASP A 63 -13.12 13.16 8.11
CA ASP A 63 -14.05 12.40 7.27
C ASP A 63 -13.65 12.39 5.78
N PHE A 64 -12.36 12.14 5.50
CA PHE A 64 -11.86 12.10 4.14
C PHE A 64 -12.27 10.81 3.43
N ASP A 65 -12.72 10.94 2.17
CA ASP A 65 -13.01 9.78 1.30
C ASP A 65 -11.72 9.00 1.01
N GLU A 66 -11.71 7.77 1.45
CA GLU A 66 -10.58 6.86 1.36
C GLU A 66 -10.45 6.16 0.01
N SER A 67 -11.54 6.12 -0.74
CA SER A 67 -11.64 5.21 -1.90
C SER A 67 -11.03 5.80 -3.17
N LEU A 68 -10.93 7.11 -3.27
CA LEU A 68 -10.57 7.79 -4.51
C LEU A 68 -9.15 7.43 -4.98
N ALA A 69 -8.17 7.52 -4.09
CA ALA A 69 -6.77 7.23 -4.43
C ALA A 69 -6.55 5.76 -4.81
N ASN A 70 -7.29 4.83 -4.23
CA ASN A 70 -7.16 3.39 -4.49
C ASN A 70 -7.50 2.98 -5.92
N LYS A 71 -8.15 3.85 -6.69
CA LYS A 71 -8.41 3.65 -8.13
C LYS A 71 -7.17 3.87 -8.99
N TYR A 72 -6.16 4.55 -8.45
CA TYR A 72 -4.98 4.99 -9.20
C TYR A 72 -3.68 4.42 -8.65
N ILE A 73 -3.62 4.17 -7.32
CA ILE A 73 -2.43 3.69 -6.64
C ILE A 73 -2.72 2.43 -5.84
N LYS A 74 -1.74 1.55 -5.78
CA LYS A 74 -1.76 0.39 -4.89
C LYS A 74 -0.38 0.12 -4.33
N ARG A 75 -0.34 -0.15 -3.03
CA ARG A 75 0.81 -0.79 -2.40
C ARG A 75 0.78 -2.27 -2.71
N MET A 76 1.69 -2.71 -3.56
CA MET A 76 1.76 -4.08 -4.03
C MET A 76 2.74 -4.90 -3.19
N TRP A 77 2.24 -5.99 -2.64
CA TRP A 77 3.05 -7.00 -2.00
C TRP A 77 3.10 -8.21 -2.93
N THR A 78 4.24 -8.45 -3.55
CA THR A 78 4.46 -9.61 -4.43
C THR A 78 5.05 -10.79 -3.68
N ALA A 79 5.61 -10.55 -2.49
CA ALA A 79 6.07 -11.60 -1.61
C ALA A 79 4.88 -12.47 -1.18
N VAL A 80 5.11 -13.75 -1.23
CA VAL A 80 4.11 -14.81 -1.12
C VAL A 80 3.18 -14.70 0.08
N LYS A 81 3.74 -14.45 1.26
CA LYS A 81 3.02 -14.40 2.52
C LYS A 81 2.02 -13.25 2.59
N CYS A 82 2.33 -12.16 1.90
CA CYS A 82 1.55 -10.91 1.92
C CYS A 82 0.92 -10.59 0.56
N ASP A 83 1.00 -11.50 -0.43
CA ASP A 83 0.59 -11.26 -1.81
C ASP A 83 -0.85 -10.74 -1.92
N ASN A 84 -0.95 -9.47 -2.34
CA ASN A 84 -2.20 -8.79 -2.60
C ASN A 84 -2.41 -8.44 -4.09
N VAL A 85 -1.48 -8.86 -4.96
CA VAL A 85 -1.50 -8.55 -6.38
C VAL A 85 -2.61 -9.31 -7.09
N VAL A 86 -3.34 -8.62 -7.97
CA VAL A 86 -4.45 -9.19 -8.74
C VAL A 86 -4.29 -8.86 -10.23
N PRO A 87 -4.94 -9.62 -11.13
CA PRO A 87 -4.97 -9.28 -12.54
C PRO A 87 -5.54 -7.86 -12.75
N GLY A 88 -4.88 -7.07 -13.57
CA GLY A 88 -5.28 -5.68 -13.83
C GLY A 88 -4.48 -4.63 -13.06
N ASP A 89 -3.77 -5.01 -12.01
CA ASP A 89 -2.95 -4.08 -11.22
C ASP A 89 -1.86 -3.40 -12.06
N GLU A 90 -1.41 -4.03 -13.14
CA GLU A 90 -0.47 -3.47 -14.12
C GLU A 90 -0.99 -2.23 -14.86
N ASN A 91 -2.29 -1.97 -14.77
CA ASN A 91 -2.92 -0.80 -15.40
C ASN A 91 -3.09 0.39 -14.45
N LEU A 92 -2.75 0.25 -13.17
CA LEU A 92 -2.77 1.35 -12.22
C LEU A 92 -1.76 2.42 -12.61
N ALA A 93 -2.06 3.67 -12.31
CA ALA A 93 -1.19 4.80 -12.62
C ALA A 93 0.08 4.83 -11.76
N LEU A 94 -0.02 4.38 -10.51
CA LEU A 94 1.09 4.38 -9.55
C LEU A 94 1.17 3.03 -8.82
N TRP A 95 2.40 2.55 -8.65
CA TRP A 95 2.69 1.33 -7.89
C TRP A 95 3.66 1.64 -6.76
N HIS A 96 3.25 1.37 -5.53
CA HIS A 96 4.18 1.35 -4.42
C HIS A 96 4.70 -0.08 -4.25
N LEU A 97 5.99 -0.29 -4.51
CA LEU A 97 6.69 -1.58 -4.52
C LEU A 97 7.70 -1.64 -3.35
N PRO A 98 7.27 -1.93 -2.12
CA PRO A 98 8.14 -1.80 -0.95
C PRO A 98 9.27 -2.83 -0.91
N ALA A 99 9.05 -4.03 -1.41
CA ALA A 99 10.03 -5.13 -1.39
C ALA A 99 10.85 -5.22 -2.68
N GLU A 100 10.27 -4.84 -3.82
CA GLU A 100 10.80 -5.07 -5.16
C GLU A 100 11.85 -4.03 -5.58
N LYS A 101 11.95 -2.91 -4.88
CA LYS A 101 12.91 -1.84 -5.19
C LYS A 101 14.38 -2.30 -5.22
N LYS A 102 14.71 -3.37 -4.49
CA LYS A 102 16.08 -3.89 -4.42
C LYS A 102 16.51 -4.67 -5.66
N TYR A 103 15.58 -5.25 -6.39
CA TYR A 103 15.89 -6.12 -7.54
C TYR A 103 15.16 -5.75 -8.83
N ALA A 104 14.01 -5.07 -8.73
CA ALA A 104 13.15 -4.83 -9.87
C ALA A 104 13.36 -3.45 -10.51
N PHE A 105 13.67 -2.41 -9.74
CA PHE A 105 13.72 -1.04 -10.28
C PHE A 105 14.80 -0.85 -11.33
N GLU A 106 16.00 -1.33 -11.12
CA GLU A 106 17.08 -1.26 -12.12
C GLU A 106 16.68 -1.99 -13.40
N THR A 107 16.12 -3.18 -13.25
CA THR A 107 15.68 -4.01 -14.38
C THR A 107 14.50 -3.35 -15.12
N MET A 108 13.55 -2.76 -14.41
CA MET A 108 12.45 -1.99 -15.00
C MET A 108 12.95 -0.77 -15.76
N PHE A 109 13.86 -0.03 -15.16
CA PHE A 109 14.47 1.15 -15.78
C PHE A 109 15.23 0.76 -17.06
N THR A 110 16.05 -0.27 -17.00
CA THR A 110 16.80 -0.78 -18.17
C THR A 110 15.86 -1.25 -19.30
N PHE A 111 14.72 -1.85 -18.94
CA PHE A 111 13.73 -2.25 -19.93
C PHE A 111 13.06 -1.03 -20.60
N LEU A 112 12.76 0.02 -19.83
CA LEU A 112 12.16 1.27 -20.33
C LEU A 112 13.08 2.06 -21.27
N GLN A 113 14.40 1.86 -21.20
CA GLN A 113 15.34 2.47 -22.15
C GLN A 113 15.24 1.85 -23.56
N LYS A 114 14.57 0.72 -23.69
CA LYS A 114 14.28 0.10 -24.98
C LYS A 114 13.03 0.72 -25.58
N ASP A 115 13.03 0.87 -26.90
CA ASP A 115 11.80 1.26 -27.60
C ASP A 115 10.77 0.12 -27.46
N CYS A 116 9.80 0.32 -26.60
CA CYS A 116 8.77 -0.67 -26.31
C CYS A 116 7.39 -0.04 -26.16
N SER A 117 6.38 -0.73 -26.66
CA SER A 117 4.99 -0.33 -26.43
C SER A 117 4.57 -0.52 -24.97
N LYS A 118 3.54 0.22 -24.54
CA LYS A 118 2.91 0.01 -23.22
C LYS A 118 2.50 -1.45 -22.96
N ALA A 119 2.00 -2.13 -23.99
CA ALA A 119 1.60 -3.53 -23.87
C ALA A 119 2.79 -4.47 -23.59
N GLN A 120 3.92 -4.26 -24.29
CA GLN A 120 5.16 -5.00 -24.06
C GLN A 120 5.70 -4.74 -22.65
N TYR A 121 5.69 -3.48 -22.21
CA TYR A 121 6.12 -3.11 -20.87
C TYR A 121 5.22 -3.76 -19.79
N ASN A 122 3.91 -3.69 -19.93
CA ASN A 122 3.00 -4.32 -18.99
C ASN A 122 3.16 -5.85 -18.96
N HIS A 123 3.40 -6.49 -20.09
CA HIS A 123 3.69 -7.92 -20.15
C HIS A 123 4.98 -8.26 -19.41
N TYR A 124 6.03 -7.48 -19.62
CA TYR A 124 7.30 -7.62 -18.92
C TYR A 124 7.13 -7.46 -17.39
N LEU A 125 6.43 -6.42 -16.95
CA LEU A 125 6.15 -6.18 -15.54
C LEU A 125 5.38 -7.31 -14.86
N ARG A 126 4.42 -7.90 -15.55
CA ARG A 126 3.69 -9.06 -15.03
C ARG A 126 4.63 -10.21 -14.65
N GLY A 127 5.60 -10.49 -15.50
CA GLY A 127 6.63 -11.50 -15.22
C GLY A 127 7.52 -11.10 -14.03
N LEU A 128 8.06 -9.90 -14.08
CA LEU A 128 9.00 -9.39 -13.08
C LEU A 128 8.39 -9.27 -11.68
N LEU A 129 7.17 -8.75 -11.59
CA LEU A 129 6.46 -8.54 -10.33
C LEU A 129 5.54 -9.71 -9.95
N HIS A 130 5.60 -10.80 -10.72
CA HIS A 130 4.78 -11.98 -10.51
C HIS A 130 3.26 -11.69 -10.47
N ILE A 131 2.80 -10.69 -11.23
CA ILE A 131 1.37 -10.37 -11.33
C ILE A 131 0.65 -11.53 -12.04
N PRO A 132 -0.35 -12.15 -11.40
CA PRO A 132 -0.98 -13.32 -11.99
C PRO A 132 -1.83 -12.95 -13.20
N GLY A 133 -1.77 -13.76 -14.26
CA GLY A 133 -2.55 -13.53 -15.48
C GLY A 133 -4.07 -13.67 -15.27
N ASN A 134 -4.48 -14.48 -14.30
CA ASN A 134 -5.87 -14.64 -13.92
C ASN A 134 -6.03 -15.12 -12.47
N LYS A 135 -7.28 -15.15 -11.97
CA LYS A 135 -7.62 -15.56 -10.60
C LYS A 135 -7.25 -17.03 -10.30
N THR A 136 -7.32 -17.91 -11.28
CA THR A 136 -7.00 -19.34 -11.12
C THR A 136 -5.52 -19.54 -10.89
N ILE A 137 -4.68 -18.92 -11.73
CA ILE A 137 -3.21 -18.97 -11.57
C ILE A 137 -2.81 -18.40 -10.21
N ARG A 138 -3.42 -17.31 -9.77
CA ARG A 138 -3.20 -16.74 -8.43
C ARG A 138 -3.53 -17.74 -7.32
N LYS A 139 -4.68 -18.41 -7.42
CA LYS A 139 -5.11 -19.43 -6.43
C LYS A 139 -4.14 -20.59 -6.39
N LEU A 140 -3.74 -21.13 -7.54
CA LEU A 140 -2.77 -22.23 -7.64
C LEU A 140 -1.43 -21.86 -7.02
N ARG A 141 -0.90 -20.69 -7.37
CA ARG A 141 0.35 -20.17 -6.79
C ARG A 141 0.27 -20.11 -5.26
N LYS A 142 -0.79 -19.50 -4.69
CA LYS A 142 -0.97 -19.42 -3.23
C LYS A 142 -1.06 -20.80 -2.57
N THR A 143 -1.69 -21.78 -3.25
CA THR A 143 -1.76 -23.14 -2.73
C THR A 143 -0.40 -23.81 -2.72
N MET A 144 0.37 -23.71 -3.80
CA MET A 144 1.74 -24.28 -3.87
C MET A 144 2.64 -23.76 -2.77
N ILE A 145 2.56 -22.47 -2.50
CA ILE A 145 3.38 -21.81 -1.48
C ILE A 145 3.00 -22.27 -0.07
N ARG A 146 1.70 -22.38 0.24
CA ARG A 146 1.24 -22.93 1.52
C ARG A 146 1.72 -24.37 1.73
N ILE A 147 1.77 -25.15 0.65
CA ILE A 147 2.32 -26.53 0.70
C ILE A 147 3.82 -26.49 1.00
N GLN A 148 4.58 -25.64 0.33
CA GLN A 148 6.02 -25.52 0.56
C GLN A 148 6.35 -25.03 1.98
N GLU A 149 5.59 -24.07 2.52
CA GLU A 149 5.74 -23.61 3.90
C GLU A 149 5.48 -24.77 4.89
N LYS A 150 4.40 -25.53 4.72
CA LYS A 150 4.09 -26.69 5.57
C LYS A 150 5.14 -27.79 5.52
N ILE A 151 5.80 -27.97 4.38
CA ILE A 151 6.90 -28.94 4.24
C ILE A 151 8.13 -28.45 5.03
N ARG A 152 8.45 -27.14 4.93
CA ARG A 152 9.58 -26.55 5.65
C ARG A 152 9.40 -26.52 7.18
N GLU A 153 8.17 -26.42 7.67
CA GLU A 153 7.86 -26.45 9.10
C GLU A 153 8.00 -27.87 9.72
N LYS A 154 8.09 -28.90 8.88
CA LYS A 154 8.19 -30.29 9.32
C LYS A 154 9.60 -30.88 9.25
N VAL A 155 10.55 -30.13 8.71
CA VAL A 155 11.98 -30.45 8.62
C VAL A 155 12.76 -29.61 9.62
#